data_3f70db34577d019af1d98ca3ef050c43
#
_entry.id   3f70db34577d019af1d98ca3ef050c43
#
_cell.length_a   1.000
_cell.length_b   1.000
_cell.length_c   1.000
_cell.angle_alpha   90.00
_cell.angle_beta   90.00
_cell.angle_gamma   90.00
#
_symmetry.space_group_name_H-M   'P 1'
#
loop_
_entity.id
_entity.type
_entity.pdbx_description
1 polymer ?
#
loop_
_entity_poly.entity_id
_entity_poly.type
_entity_poly.pdbx_seq_one_letter_code
_entity_poly.pdbx_strand_id
1 'polypeptide(L)'
;YKVYLADHDVVTEIAPTERAAAFRFTFPENDHSYVVVDAFDKGSFVKVIPSENKIIGYTTKNSGGVPANFKNYFVLVFDKPFTYTAAVASGVIDTNKLEATDNHAGALIGFKTRKGEQVNVRVASSFISPEQAELNLKELGTDNVEQIAAKGRKIWNDVLGRIEVKDDDIDHLRTFYSCLYRSVLFPRSFYEIDAKGDVMHYSPYNGEVLPGYMFTDTGFWDTFRCLFPFLNLMYPSMNTKMQEGLVNTYKESGFLPEWASPGHRGCMVGNNSASVVAYAYLKGLKGYDIETLWE
;
A
#
# COMPACT_ATOMS: atom_id res chain seq x y z
N TYR A 1 -9.92 1.44 10.95
CA TYR A 1 -9.23 2.13 12.04
C TYR A 1 -9.98 3.41 12.40
N LYS A 2 -10.05 3.73 13.70
CA LYS A 2 -10.68 4.96 14.20
C LYS A 2 -9.84 5.52 15.33
N VAL A 3 -9.56 6.83 15.30
CA VAL A 3 -8.80 7.54 16.33
C VAL A 3 -9.40 8.91 16.60
N TYR A 4 -9.35 9.33 17.86
CA TYR A 4 -9.65 10.69 18.26
C TYR A 4 -8.33 11.45 18.49
N LEU A 5 -8.15 12.54 17.74
CA LEU A 5 -7.02 13.43 17.84
C LEU A 5 -7.37 14.53 18.84
N ALA A 6 -7.02 14.30 20.11
CA ALA A 6 -7.45 15.12 21.24
C ALA A 6 -7.01 16.58 21.14
N ASP A 7 -5.80 16.84 20.65
CA ASP A 7 -5.26 18.20 20.49
C ASP A 7 -6.06 19.07 19.50
N HIS A 8 -6.83 18.42 18.61
CA HIS A 8 -7.57 19.09 17.55
C HIS A 8 -9.08 18.86 17.63
N ASP A 9 -9.56 18.06 18.58
CA ASP A 9 -10.96 17.62 18.68
C ASP A 9 -11.50 17.01 17.36
N VAL A 10 -10.66 16.20 16.67
CA VAL A 10 -11.00 15.58 15.40
C VAL A 10 -11.06 14.07 15.54
N VAL A 11 -12.15 13.47 15.07
CA VAL A 11 -12.22 12.01 14.90
C VAL A 11 -11.83 11.67 13.46
N THR A 12 -10.84 10.78 13.31
CA THR A 12 -10.40 10.26 12.02
C THR A 12 -10.74 8.78 11.91
N GLU A 13 -11.39 8.40 10.82
CA GLU A 13 -11.72 7.02 10.47
C GLU A 13 -11.10 6.67 9.12
N ILE A 14 -10.55 5.44 8.99
CA ILE A 14 -9.90 4.95 7.79
C ILE A 14 -10.38 3.54 7.50
N ALA A 15 -10.82 3.30 6.28
CA ALA A 15 -11.17 1.98 5.77
C ALA A 15 -10.42 1.72 4.44
N PRO A 16 -9.43 0.80 4.41
CA PRO A 16 -8.63 0.52 3.22
C PRO A 16 -9.25 -0.56 2.34
N THR A 17 -8.86 -0.53 1.06
CA THR A 17 -8.85 -1.64 0.11
C THR A 17 -7.40 -2.08 -0.17
N GLU A 18 -7.10 -2.72 -1.29
CA GLU A 18 -5.73 -3.12 -1.60
C GLU A 18 -4.83 -1.93 -1.97
N ARG A 19 -5.33 -0.95 -2.76
CA ARG A 19 -4.56 0.18 -3.29
C ARG A 19 -5.19 1.54 -3.00
N ALA A 20 -6.38 1.53 -2.34
CA ALA A 20 -7.11 2.73 -2.00
C ALA A 20 -7.59 2.71 -0.55
N ALA A 21 -8.07 3.84 -0.07
CA ALA A 21 -8.70 3.98 1.25
C ALA A 21 -9.74 5.09 1.26
N ALA A 22 -10.81 4.89 2.01
CA ALA A 22 -11.70 5.97 2.40
C ALA A 22 -11.32 6.50 3.78
N PHE A 23 -11.20 7.81 3.86
CA PHE A 23 -11.01 8.55 5.11
C PHE A 23 -12.28 9.32 5.43
N ARG A 24 -12.55 9.49 6.71
CA ARG A 24 -13.55 10.42 7.20
C ARG A 24 -12.99 11.17 8.40
N PHE A 25 -13.00 12.50 8.29
CA PHE A 25 -12.65 13.41 9.36
C PHE A 25 -13.93 14.03 9.91
N THR A 26 -14.17 13.89 11.21
CA THR A 26 -15.28 14.58 11.90
C THR A 26 -14.69 15.72 12.70
N PHE A 27 -15.02 16.94 12.30
CA PHE A 27 -14.44 18.16 12.85
C PHE A 27 -15.33 18.80 13.93
N PRO A 28 -14.75 19.59 14.85
CA PRO A 28 -15.48 20.55 15.68
C PRO A 28 -16.05 21.70 14.81
N GLU A 29 -16.78 22.62 15.42
CA GLU A 29 -17.12 23.90 14.80
C GLU A 29 -15.86 24.76 14.74
N ASN A 30 -15.40 25.07 13.52
CA ASN A 30 -14.20 25.87 13.30
C ASN A 30 -14.21 26.48 11.87
N ASP A 31 -13.80 27.76 11.79
CA ASP A 31 -13.61 28.43 10.49
C ASP A 31 -12.29 27.97 9.79
N HIS A 32 -11.42 27.26 10.50
CA HIS A 32 -10.09 26.86 10.07
C HIS A 32 -9.79 25.38 10.36
N SER A 33 -10.67 24.50 9.88
CA SER A 33 -10.40 23.06 9.90
C SER A 33 -9.51 22.66 8.73
N TYR A 34 -8.34 22.04 9.02
CA TYR A 34 -7.35 21.74 7.99
C TYR A 34 -7.09 20.25 7.81
N VAL A 35 -6.74 19.89 6.57
CA VAL A 35 -6.10 18.61 6.22
C VAL A 35 -4.76 18.94 5.58
N VAL A 36 -3.70 18.29 6.08
CA VAL A 36 -2.34 18.39 5.56
C VAL A 36 -2.03 17.15 4.74
N VAL A 37 -1.55 17.36 3.53
CA VAL A 37 -0.99 16.29 2.68
C VAL A 37 0.52 16.49 2.67
N ASP A 38 1.23 15.59 3.34
CA ASP A 38 2.70 15.56 3.40
C ASP A 38 3.22 14.49 2.45
N ALA A 39 3.90 14.90 1.37
CA ALA A 39 4.45 13.99 0.38
C ALA A 39 5.90 13.56 0.68
N PHE A 40 6.40 13.84 1.88
CA PHE A 40 7.71 13.47 2.41
C PHE A 40 8.93 14.08 1.71
N ASP A 41 10.07 13.93 2.39
CA ASP A 41 11.40 14.31 1.92
C ASP A 41 11.94 13.37 0.82
N LYS A 42 13.09 13.72 0.25
CA LYS A 42 13.84 13.09 -0.84
C LYS A 42 13.27 13.29 -2.24
N GLY A 43 12.43 14.27 -2.41
CA GLY A 43 11.82 14.66 -3.67
C GLY A 43 10.34 14.29 -3.74
N SER A 44 9.52 15.31 -3.87
CA SER A 44 8.07 15.13 -3.95
C SER A 44 7.42 16.25 -4.76
N PHE A 45 6.21 15.98 -5.19
CA PHE A 45 5.35 16.91 -5.92
C PHE A 45 3.93 16.81 -5.39
N VAL A 46 3.28 17.95 -5.27
CA VAL A 46 1.83 18.04 -4.99
C VAL A 46 1.19 19.09 -5.90
N LYS A 47 -0.06 18.86 -6.27
CA LYS A 47 -0.92 19.82 -6.96
C LYS A 47 -2.33 19.75 -6.43
N VAL A 48 -2.84 20.90 -5.99
CA VAL A 48 -4.23 21.09 -5.58
C VAL A 48 -5.05 21.53 -6.79
N ILE A 49 -6.18 20.89 -7.04
CA ILE A 49 -7.13 21.17 -8.12
C ILE A 49 -8.48 21.52 -7.48
N PRO A 50 -8.69 22.79 -7.07
CA PRO A 50 -9.89 23.16 -6.30
C PRO A 50 -11.20 22.94 -7.06
N SER A 51 -11.21 23.08 -8.39
CA SER A 51 -12.39 22.84 -9.22
C SER A 51 -12.89 21.40 -9.21
N GLU A 52 -12.03 20.44 -8.80
CA GLU A 52 -12.33 19.02 -8.72
C GLU A 52 -12.33 18.50 -7.27
N ASN A 53 -12.09 19.37 -6.29
CA ASN A 53 -11.86 19.00 -4.88
C ASN A 53 -10.78 17.93 -4.77
N LYS A 54 -9.72 18.04 -5.56
CA LYS A 54 -8.74 16.98 -5.77
C LYS A 54 -7.32 17.46 -5.47
N ILE A 55 -6.50 16.52 -4.97
CA ILE A 55 -5.05 16.68 -4.87
C ILE A 55 -4.42 15.51 -5.57
N ILE A 56 -3.40 15.78 -6.37
CA ILE A 56 -2.55 14.77 -6.98
C ILE A 56 -1.09 15.02 -6.60
N GLY A 57 -0.28 13.99 -6.65
CA GLY A 57 1.14 14.16 -6.43
C GLY A 57 1.91 12.85 -6.54
N TYR A 58 3.18 12.93 -6.17
CA TYR A 58 4.04 11.77 -6.00
C TYR A 58 5.09 12.02 -4.93
N THR A 59 5.61 10.95 -4.39
CA THR A 59 6.85 10.95 -3.59
C THR A 59 7.86 10.00 -4.21
N THR A 60 9.15 10.35 -4.12
CA THR A 60 10.26 9.48 -4.46
C THR A 60 10.88 8.84 -3.22
N LYS A 61 10.27 9.06 -2.04
CA LYS A 61 10.74 8.51 -0.77
C LYS A 61 10.84 6.99 -0.83
N ASN A 62 12.03 6.48 -0.61
CA ASN A 62 12.31 5.04 -0.54
C ASN A 62 13.48 4.79 0.40
N SER A 63 13.71 3.53 0.74
CA SER A 63 14.80 3.10 1.61
C SER A 63 16.06 2.67 0.84
N GLY A 64 16.08 2.82 -0.49
CA GLY A 64 17.15 2.44 -1.40
C GLY A 64 16.85 1.16 -2.19
N GLY A 65 17.78 0.80 -3.10
CA GLY A 65 17.66 -0.40 -3.91
C GLY A 65 16.63 -0.32 -5.04
N VAL A 66 16.28 0.89 -5.49
CA VAL A 66 15.34 1.12 -6.59
C VAL A 66 15.95 2.01 -7.67
N PRO A 67 15.48 1.91 -8.93
CA PRO A 67 15.86 2.81 -10.02
C PRO A 67 15.52 4.27 -9.73
N ALA A 68 16.22 5.20 -10.39
CA ALA A 68 16.08 6.64 -10.18
C ALA A 68 14.69 7.21 -10.54
N ASN A 69 13.92 6.50 -11.38
CA ASN A 69 12.56 6.87 -11.77
C ASN A 69 11.48 6.39 -10.81
N PHE A 70 11.84 5.75 -9.70
CA PHE A 70 10.88 5.30 -8.68
C PHE A 70 10.01 6.44 -8.18
N LYS A 71 8.70 6.24 -8.22
CA LYS A 71 7.71 7.15 -7.66
C LYS A 71 6.54 6.37 -7.08
N ASN A 72 6.00 6.88 -6.00
CA ASN A 72 4.68 6.50 -5.51
C ASN A 72 3.74 7.67 -5.79
N TYR A 73 2.92 7.53 -6.82
CA TYR A 73 1.89 8.49 -7.19
C TYR A 73 0.70 8.34 -6.25
N PHE A 74 0.00 9.45 -6.00
CA PHE A 74 -1.21 9.44 -5.20
C PHE A 74 -2.25 10.43 -5.74
N VAL A 75 -3.50 10.13 -5.44
CA VAL A 75 -4.66 10.98 -5.69
C VAL A 75 -5.57 11.00 -4.46
N LEU A 76 -6.03 12.18 -4.08
CA LEU A 76 -7.03 12.40 -3.04
C LEU A 76 -8.21 13.16 -3.65
N VAL A 77 -9.43 12.67 -3.41
CA VAL A 77 -10.67 13.33 -3.85
C VAL A 77 -11.54 13.56 -2.62
N PHE A 78 -11.92 14.81 -2.40
CA PHE A 78 -12.71 15.26 -1.26
C PHE A 78 -14.17 15.44 -1.66
N ASP A 79 -15.09 15.18 -0.75
CA ASP A 79 -16.52 15.35 -0.95
C ASP A 79 -16.99 16.81 -0.78
N LYS A 80 -16.08 17.71 -0.38
CA LYS A 80 -16.38 19.12 -0.10
C LYS A 80 -15.40 20.07 -0.80
N PRO A 81 -15.89 21.26 -1.22
CA PRO A 81 -15.02 22.30 -1.75
C PRO A 81 -14.09 22.85 -0.67
N PHE A 82 -12.90 23.22 -1.10
CA PHE A 82 -11.91 23.86 -0.25
C PHE A 82 -12.24 25.32 -0.01
N THR A 83 -12.19 25.78 1.23
CA THR A 83 -12.29 27.20 1.61
C THR A 83 -10.92 27.87 1.72
N TYR A 84 -9.86 27.07 1.77
CA TYR A 84 -8.47 27.51 1.86
C TYR A 84 -7.58 26.50 1.15
N THR A 85 -6.58 26.99 0.42
CA THR A 85 -5.57 26.16 -0.26
C THR A 85 -4.20 26.82 -0.15
N ALA A 86 -3.17 26.02 0.05
CA ALA A 86 -1.78 26.43 -0.03
C ALA A 86 -0.90 25.26 -0.48
N ALA A 87 0.13 25.56 -1.25
CA ALA A 87 1.23 24.63 -1.44
C ALA A 87 2.29 24.84 -0.35
N VAL A 88 2.97 23.76 0.01
CA VAL A 88 4.05 23.77 1.02
C VAL A 88 5.32 23.26 0.36
N ALA A 89 6.40 24.02 0.51
CA ALA A 89 7.72 23.65 0.03
C ALA A 89 8.74 23.84 1.14
N SER A 90 9.45 22.78 1.56
CA SER A 90 10.45 22.79 2.64
C SER A 90 9.98 23.51 3.91
N GLY A 91 8.71 23.28 4.29
CA GLY A 91 8.09 23.87 5.49
C GLY A 91 7.55 25.31 5.30
N VAL A 92 7.69 25.92 4.13
CA VAL A 92 7.12 27.25 3.82
C VAL A 92 5.76 27.09 3.17
N ILE A 93 4.74 27.72 3.76
CA ILE A 93 3.37 27.73 3.25
C ILE A 93 3.19 28.92 2.30
N ASP A 94 2.77 28.63 1.05
CA ASP A 94 2.49 29.67 0.04
C ASP A 94 1.03 29.56 -0.42
N THR A 95 0.23 30.53 0.02
CA THR A 95 -1.22 30.60 -0.31
C THR A 95 -1.52 31.03 -1.74
N ASN A 96 -0.52 31.54 -2.46
CA ASN A 96 -0.66 31.96 -3.84
C ASN A 96 -0.34 30.83 -4.83
N LYS A 97 0.09 29.67 -4.33
CA LYS A 97 0.43 28.52 -5.15
C LYS A 97 -0.50 27.34 -4.88
N LEU A 98 -0.83 26.65 -5.95
CA LEU A 98 -1.62 25.41 -5.94
C LEU A 98 -0.75 24.16 -6.19
N GLU A 99 0.54 24.33 -6.46
CA GLU A 99 1.47 23.23 -6.67
C GLU A 99 2.85 23.54 -6.14
N ALA A 100 3.56 22.50 -5.74
CA ALA A 100 4.94 22.55 -5.34
C ALA A 100 5.70 21.30 -5.79
N THR A 101 6.92 21.51 -6.26
CA THR A 101 7.93 20.46 -6.46
C THR A 101 9.13 20.84 -5.62
N ASP A 102 9.50 20.00 -4.68
CA ASP A 102 10.60 20.29 -3.75
C ASP A 102 11.21 19.00 -3.21
N ASN A 103 12.29 19.12 -2.46
CA ASN A 103 12.78 17.99 -1.66
C ASN A 103 11.71 17.49 -0.68
N HIS A 104 10.89 18.40 -0.13
CA HIS A 104 9.77 18.09 0.77
C HIS A 104 8.57 18.98 0.42
N ALA A 105 7.73 18.48 -0.49
CA ALA A 105 6.50 19.16 -0.88
C ALA A 105 5.29 18.68 -0.08
N GLY A 106 4.31 19.54 0.06
CA GLY A 106 3.04 19.25 0.71
C GLY A 106 1.92 20.17 0.25
N ALA A 107 0.71 19.90 0.67
CA ALA A 107 -0.45 20.75 0.48
C ALA A 107 -1.20 20.94 1.81
N LEU A 108 -1.71 22.13 2.01
CA LEU A 108 -2.63 22.46 3.10
C LEU A 108 -3.95 22.89 2.51
N ILE A 109 -5.02 22.20 2.88
CA ILE A 109 -6.39 22.56 2.47
C ILE A 109 -7.25 22.77 3.70
N GLY A 110 -8.18 23.71 3.61
CA GLY A 110 -9.02 24.08 4.73
C GLY A 110 -10.51 24.02 4.39
N PHE A 111 -11.29 23.88 5.47
CA PHE A 111 -12.73 23.83 5.46
C PHE A 111 -13.27 24.73 6.56
N LYS A 112 -14.45 25.31 6.33
CA LYS A 112 -15.26 25.88 7.39
C LYS A 112 -16.26 24.81 7.84
N THR A 113 -16.18 24.40 9.10
CA THR A 113 -16.97 23.27 9.59
C THR A 113 -17.90 23.67 10.74
N ARG A 114 -19.04 23.00 10.81
CA ARG A 114 -19.93 23.01 11.97
C ARG A 114 -19.55 21.86 12.92
N LYS A 115 -20.04 21.90 14.14
CA LYS A 115 -19.81 20.83 15.12
C LYS A 115 -20.31 19.48 14.57
N GLY A 116 -19.42 18.49 14.54
CA GLY A 116 -19.68 17.15 14.05
C GLY A 116 -19.75 17.03 12.53
N GLU A 117 -19.35 18.07 11.80
CA GLU A 117 -19.32 18.03 10.34
C GLU A 117 -18.26 17.07 9.82
N GLN A 118 -18.64 16.25 8.86
CA GLN A 118 -17.78 15.24 8.25
C GLN A 118 -17.24 15.71 6.91
N VAL A 119 -15.95 15.48 6.70
CA VAL A 119 -15.26 15.60 5.42
C VAL A 119 -14.75 14.21 5.05
N ASN A 120 -15.22 13.70 3.91
CA ASN A 120 -14.81 12.40 3.40
C ASN A 120 -13.76 12.57 2.30
N VAL A 121 -12.76 11.69 2.33
CA VAL A 121 -11.67 11.69 1.36
C VAL A 121 -11.48 10.29 0.81
N ARG A 122 -11.38 10.19 -0.50
CA ARG A 122 -11.00 8.98 -1.23
C ARG A 122 -9.56 9.12 -1.66
N VAL A 123 -8.73 8.18 -1.26
CA VAL A 123 -7.29 8.19 -1.52
C VAL A 123 -6.92 6.94 -2.27
N ALA A 124 -6.09 7.05 -3.29
CA ALA A 124 -5.44 5.90 -3.89
C ALA A 124 -3.98 6.22 -4.24
N SER A 125 -3.19 5.16 -4.39
CA SER A 125 -1.80 5.27 -4.80
C SER A 125 -1.47 4.28 -5.90
N SER A 126 -0.36 4.56 -6.63
CA SER A 126 0.19 3.69 -7.66
C SER A 126 1.71 3.86 -7.74
N PHE A 127 2.41 2.78 -8.03
CA PHE A 127 3.83 2.83 -8.41
C PHE A 127 4.03 2.93 -9.93
N ILE A 128 2.96 2.80 -10.70
CA ILE A 128 2.98 2.77 -12.17
C ILE A 128 2.85 4.16 -12.76
N SER A 129 1.73 4.85 -12.48
CA SER A 129 1.47 6.19 -13.02
C SER A 129 0.38 6.96 -12.25
N PRO A 130 0.22 8.28 -12.50
CA PRO A 130 -0.89 9.05 -11.96
C PRO A 130 -2.26 8.51 -12.41
N GLU A 131 -2.39 8.11 -13.68
CA GLU A 131 -3.62 7.58 -14.26
C GLU A 131 -4.00 6.24 -13.61
N GLN A 132 -2.99 5.43 -13.29
CA GLN A 132 -3.21 4.18 -12.55
C GLN A 132 -3.65 4.45 -11.11
N ALA A 133 -3.12 5.48 -10.44
CA ALA A 133 -3.61 5.88 -9.12
C ALA A 133 -5.09 6.30 -9.17
N GLU A 134 -5.51 7.05 -10.21
CA GLU A 134 -6.93 7.37 -10.42
C GLU A 134 -7.77 6.12 -10.73
N LEU A 135 -7.23 5.16 -11.47
CA LEU A 135 -7.91 3.88 -11.72
C LEU A 135 -8.11 3.09 -10.42
N ASN A 136 -7.11 3.06 -9.55
CA ASN A 136 -7.16 2.37 -8.26
C ASN A 136 -8.23 2.95 -7.31
N LEU A 137 -8.63 4.22 -7.46
CA LEU A 137 -9.79 4.78 -6.73
C LEU A 137 -11.08 4.01 -6.97
N LYS A 138 -11.22 3.34 -8.13
CA LYS A 138 -12.42 2.55 -8.46
C LYS A 138 -12.62 1.35 -7.53
N GLU A 139 -11.59 0.91 -6.81
CA GLU A 139 -11.72 -0.13 -5.77
C GLU A 139 -12.73 0.26 -4.68
N LEU A 140 -12.88 1.55 -4.40
CA LEU A 140 -13.82 2.07 -3.41
C LEU A 140 -15.27 2.07 -3.91
N GLY A 141 -15.52 2.01 -5.22
CA GLY A 141 -16.84 2.07 -5.82
C GLY A 141 -17.61 3.33 -5.35
N THR A 142 -18.86 3.15 -4.91
CA THR A 142 -19.69 4.20 -4.30
C THR A 142 -19.82 4.04 -2.79
N ASP A 143 -19.06 3.11 -2.20
CA ASP A 143 -19.18 2.73 -0.80
C ASP A 143 -18.72 3.84 0.15
N ASN A 144 -19.36 3.92 1.29
CA ASN A 144 -18.92 4.72 2.42
C ASN A 144 -17.89 3.97 3.30
N VAL A 145 -17.36 4.64 4.32
CA VAL A 145 -16.34 4.08 5.22
C VAL A 145 -16.83 2.81 5.92
N GLU A 146 -18.09 2.75 6.34
CA GLU A 146 -18.68 1.58 7.02
C GLU A 146 -18.78 0.37 6.09
N GLN A 147 -19.19 0.60 4.84
CA GLN A 147 -19.34 -0.47 3.83
C GLN A 147 -17.98 -1.03 3.44
N ILE A 148 -16.97 -0.16 3.25
CA ILE A 148 -15.60 -0.60 2.97
C ILE A 148 -15.02 -1.36 4.18
N ALA A 149 -15.23 -0.87 5.39
CA ALA A 149 -14.80 -1.55 6.61
C ALA A 149 -15.45 -2.94 6.76
N ALA A 150 -16.73 -3.07 6.41
CA ALA A 150 -17.45 -4.34 6.44
C ALA A 150 -16.89 -5.33 5.40
N LYS A 151 -16.58 -4.86 4.18
CA LYS A 151 -15.91 -5.66 3.15
C LYS A 151 -14.51 -6.12 3.59
N GLY A 152 -13.72 -5.21 4.17
CA GLY A 152 -12.41 -5.52 4.72
C GLY A 152 -12.47 -6.56 5.83
N ARG A 153 -13.43 -6.44 6.74
CA ARG A 153 -13.67 -7.43 7.80
C ARG A 153 -14.00 -8.81 7.22
N LYS A 154 -14.84 -8.86 6.18
CA LYS A 154 -15.15 -10.13 5.52
C LYS A 154 -13.92 -10.79 4.93
N ILE A 155 -13.10 -10.02 4.18
CA ILE A 155 -11.85 -10.53 3.58
C ILE A 155 -10.91 -11.07 4.67
N TRP A 156 -10.70 -10.33 5.75
CA TRP A 156 -9.87 -10.79 6.85
C TRP A 156 -10.43 -12.00 7.58
N ASN A 157 -11.74 -12.10 7.74
CA ASN A 157 -12.38 -13.29 8.31
C ASN A 157 -12.21 -14.51 7.39
N ASP A 158 -12.29 -14.34 6.06
CA ASP A 158 -12.05 -15.42 5.09
C ASP A 158 -10.58 -15.89 5.12
N VAL A 159 -9.63 -14.97 5.36
CA VAL A 159 -8.20 -15.29 5.50
C VAL A 159 -7.91 -15.99 6.83
N LEU A 160 -8.29 -15.37 7.94
CA LEU A 160 -7.93 -15.85 9.28
C LEU A 160 -8.78 -17.06 9.70
N GLY A 161 -10.01 -17.16 9.23
CA GLY A 161 -10.94 -18.24 9.53
C GLY A 161 -10.59 -19.59 8.85
N ARG A 162 -9.50 -19.66 8.11
CA ARG A 162 -8.96 -20.96 7.61
C ARG A 162 -8.45 -21.85 8.74
N ILE A 163 -8.16 -21.28 9.89
CA ILE A 163 -7.78 -22.00 11.09
C ILE A 163 -8.72 -21.58 12.22
N GLU A 164 -9.54 -22.52 12.68
CA GLU A 164 -10.41 -22.30 13.83
C GLU A 164 -9.77 -22.88 15.08
N VAL A 165 -9.55 -22.04 16.08
CA VAL A 165 -9.02 -22.42 17.40
C VAL A 165 -10.10 -22.19 18.44
N LYS A 166 -10.28 -23.17 19.32
CA LYS A 166 -11.15 -23.07 20.50
C LYS A 166 -10.31 -23.10 21.74
N ASP A 167 -10.48 -22.12 22.60
CA ASP A 167 -9.82 -22.02 23.90
C ASP A 167 -10.74 -21.23 24.82
N ASP A 168 -10.78 -21.60 26.09
CA ASP A 168 -11.57 -20.90 27.11
C ASP A 168 -10.89 -19.58 27.54
N ASP A 169 -9.58 -19.45 27.30
CA ASP A 169 -8.84 -18.22 27.56
C ASP A 169 -8.84 -17.30 26.32
N ILE A 170 -9.49 -16.15 26.45
CA ILE A 170 -9.59 -15.15 25.37
C ILE A 170 -8.24 -14.56 24.99
N ASP A 171 -7.25 -14.50 25.89
CA ASP A 171 -5.94 -13.94 25.60
C ASP A 171 -5.08 -14.92 24.79
N HIS A 172 -5.29 -16.23 24.94
CA HIS A 172 -4.72 -17.23 24.04
C HIS A 172 -5.27 -17.04 22.61
N LEU A 173 -6.59 -16.89 22.45
CA LEU A 173 -7.21 -16.65 21.14
C LEU A 173 -6.71 -15.33 20.50
N ARG A 174 -6.63 -14.26 21.28
CA ARG A 174 -6.09 -12.96 20.81
C ARG A 174 -4.63 -13.11 20.34
N THR A 175 -3.81 -13.80 21.09
CA THR A 175 -2.42 -14.06 20.75
C THR A 175 -2.33 -14.86 19.47
N PHE A 176 -3.06 -15.97 19.36
CA PHE A 176 -3.08 -16.81 18.16
C PHE A 176 -3.46 -16.02 16.90
N TYR A 177 -4.62 -15.36 16.92
CA TYR A 177 -5.10 -14.64 15.74
C TYR A 177 -4.28 -13.39 15.43
N SER A 178 -3.68 -12.73 16.42
CA SER A 178 -2.73 -11.64 16.19
C SER A 178 -1.45 -12.14 15.51
N CYS A 179 -0.93 -13.31 15.90
CA CYS A 179 0.22 -13.93 15.25
C CYS A 179 -0.12 -14.39 13.83
N LEU A 180 -1.28 -15.02 13.64
CA LEU A 180 -1.76 -15.43 12.32
C LEU A 180 -1.92 -14.25 11.37
N TYR A 181 -2.53 -13.15 11.85
CA TYR A 181 -2.66 -11.90 11.09
C TYR A 181 -1.29 -11.37 10.65
N ARG A 182 -0.32 -11.31 11.58
CA ARG A 182 1.04 -10.84 11.26
C ARG A 182 1.76 -11.73 10.25
N SER A 183 1.51 -13.04 10.29
CA SER A 183 2.12 -14.00 9.36
C SER A 183 1.67 -13.80 7.90
N VAL A 184 0.54 -13.13 7.67
CA VAL A 184 -0.01 -12.90 6.32
C VAL A 184 0.06 -11.43 5.87
N LEU A 185 0.79 -10.58 6.60
CA LEU A 185 1.01 -9.18 6.21
C LEU A 185 2.12 -9.00 5.18
N PHE A 186 3.07 -9.94 5.13
CA PHE A 186 4.22 -9.90 4.24
C PHE A 186 4.45 -11.26 3.57
N PRO A 187 5.01 -11.30 2.34
CA PRO A 187 5.40 -10.18 1.50
C PRO A 187 4.19 -9.34 1.06
N ARG A 188 4.41 -8.05 0.81
CA ARG A 188 3.39 -7.13 0.31
C ARG A 188 3.20 -7.29 -1.20
N SER A 189 1.95 -7.22 -1.67
CA SER A 189 1.62 -7.08 -3.09
C SER A 189 2.23 -5.80 -3.65
N PHE A 190 2.96 -5.92 -4.76
CA PHE A 190 3.61 -4.81 -5.47
C PHE A 190 3.20 -4.80 -6.94
N TYR A 191 2.00 -5.26 -7.21
CA TYR A 191 1.35 -5.28 -8.53
C TYR A 191 0.02 -4.54 -8.49
N GLU A 192 -0.44 -4.13 -9.64
CA GLU A 192 -1.67 -3.39 -9.83
C GLU A 192 -2.49 -4.02 -10.95
N ILE A 193 -3.75 -3.63 -11.08
CA ILE A 193 -4.62 -4.10 -12.15
C ILE A 193 -4.89 -2.93 -13.08
N ASP A 194 -4.54 -3.10 -14.35
CA ASP A 194 -4.72 -2.05 -15.35
C ASP A 194 -6.19 -1.90 -15.80
N ALA A 195 -6.44 -0.96 -16.70
CA ALA A 195 -7.78 -0.69 -17.22
C ALA A 195 -8.39 -1.83 -18.04
N LYS A 196 -7.58 -2.79 -18.50
CA LYS A 196 -8.02 -3.98 -19.23
C LYS A 196 -8.28 -5.17 -18.30
N GLY A 197 -7.87 -5.06 -17.04
CA GLY A 197 -7.93 -6.14 -16.06
C GLY A 197 -6.65 -6.98 -16.01
N ASP A 198 -5.58 -6.55 -16.68
CA ASP A 198 -4.30 -7.24 -16.69
C ASP A 198 -3.49 -6.90 -15.43
N VAL A 199 -2.74 -7.90 -14.94
CA VAL A 199 -1.81 -7.74 -13.81
C VAL A 199 -0.54 -7.09 -14.31
N MET A 200 -0.20 -5.93 -13.78
CA MET A 200 0.96 -5.14 -14.13
C MET A 200 1.72 -4.71 -12.87
N HIS A 201 3.01 -4.45 -12.99
CA HIS A 201 3.80 -3.88 -11.89
C HIS A 201 4.86 -2.91 -12.41
N TYR A 202 5.24 -1.97 -11.55
CA TYR A 202 6.50 -1.25 -11.70
C TYR A 202 7.63 -2.17 -11.19
N SER A 203 8.63 -2.43 -12.03
CA SER A 203 9.79 -3.21 -11.63
C SER A 203 10.68 -2.40 -10.69
N PRO A 204 10.82 -2.80 -9.41
CA PRO A 204 11.75 -2.13 -8.50
C PRO A 204 13.22 -2.44 -8.81
N TYR A 205 13.49 -3.20 -9.87
CA TYR A 205 14.81 -3.64 -10.28
C TYR A 205 15.35 -2.90 -11.51
N ASN A 206 14.54 -2.78 -12.57
CA ASN A 206 14.94 -2.12 -13.81
C ASN A 206 14.17 -0.81 -14.10
N GLY A 207 13.09 -0.52 -13.38
CA GLY A 207 12.31 0.71 -13.52
C GLY A 207 11.29 0.71 -14.65
N GLU A 208 11.04 -0.44 -15.28
CA GLU A 208 10.03 -0.60 -16.32
C GLU A 208 8.66 -0.97 -15.73
N VAL A 209 7.59 -0.76 -16.50
CA VAL A 209 6.26 -1.27 -16.18
C VAL A 209 6.05 -2.54 -16.98
N LEU A 210 5.89 -3.65 -16.28
CA LEU A 210 5.89 -5.00 -16.85
C LEU A 210 4.65 -5.80 -16.42
N PRO A 211 4.24 -6.80 -17.20
CA PRO A 211 3.14 -7.69 -16.84
C PRO A 211 3.53 -8.70 -15.76
N GLY A 212 2.53 -9.17 -15.01
CA GLY A 212 2.67 -10.23 -14.02
C GLY A 212 2.75 -9.75 -12.58
N TYR A 213 2.78 -10.71 -11.67
CA TYR A 213 2.83 -10.46 -10.23
C TYR A 213 4.20 -9.99 -9.77
N MET A 214 4.21 -9.10 -8.79
CA MET A 214 5.42 -8.68 -8.06
C MET A 214 5.07 -8.56 -6.58
N PHE A 215 6.01 -8.96 -5.72
CA PHE A 215 5.89 -8.87 -4.26
C PHE A 215 7.16 -8.28 -3.66
N THR A 216 7.02 -7.61 -2.53
CA THR A 216 8.13 -6.93 -1.87
C THR A 216 8.01 -6.97 -0.35
N ASP A 217 8.96 -6.33 0.33
CA ASP A 217 9.03 -6.18 1.78
C ASP A 217 9.09 -7.52 2.51
N THR A 218 10.04 -8.37 2.10
CA THR A 218 10.32 -9.63 2.80
C THR A 218 11.82 -9.95 2.82
N GLY A 219 12.28 -10.46 3.97
CA GLY A 219 13.59 -11.04 4.15
C GLY A 219 13.49 -12.57 4.10
N PHE A 220 14.17 -13.19 3.15
CA PHE A 220 14.03 -14.62 2.93
C PHE A 220 14.74 -15.46 3.99
N TRP A 221 15.83 -14.96 4.60
CA TRP A 221 16.48 -15.62 5.73
C TRP A 221 15.54 -15.77 6.94
N ASP A 222 14.67 -14.77 7.18
CA ASP A 222 13.72 -14.79 8.28
C ASP A 222 12.54 -15.73 7.99
N THR A 223 12.14 -15.87 6.72
CA THR A 223 10.82 -16.40 6.34
C THR A 223 10.86 -17.82 5.73
N PHE A 224 12.01 -18.29 5.21
CA PHE A 224 12.07 -19.56 4.48
C PHE A 224 11.77 -20.79 5.33
N ARG A 225 12.10 -20.76 6.62
CA ARG A 225 11.95 -21.92 7.52
C ARG A 225 10.50 -22.18 7.93
N CYS A 226 9.73 -21.15 8.16
CA CYS A 226 8.39 -21.26 8.73
C CYS A 226 7.31 -20.62 7.87
N LEU A 227 7.47 -19.34 7.47
CA LEU A 227 6.42 -18.59 6.80
C LEU A 227 6.08 -19.19 5.42
N PHE A 228 7.06 -19.37 4.54
CA PHE A 228 6.76 -19.92 3.21
C PHE A 228 6.27 -21.37 3.24
N PRO A 229 6.78 -22.27 4.10
CA PRO A 229 6.15 -23.57 4.35
C PRO A 229 4.69 -23.46 4.82
N PHE A 230 4.39 -22.54 5.72
CA PHE A 230 3.03 -22.25 6.16
C PHE A 230 2.15 -21.75 5.02
N LEU A 231 2.64 -20.81 4.19
CA LEU A 231 1.92 -20.30 3.03
C LEU A 231 1.67 -21.40 1.98
N ASN A 232 2.60 -22.33 1.76
CA ASN A 232 2.38 -23.50 0.92
C ASN A 232 1.22 -24.36 1.38
N LEU A 233 1.08 -24.54 2.69
CA LEU A 233 0.04 -25.36 3.28
C LEU A 233 -1.32 -24.66 3.30
N MET A 234 -1.34 -23.42 3.77
CA MET A 234 -2.59 -22.71 4.08
C MET A 234 -3.08 -21.80 2.97
N TYR A 235 -2.17 -21.25 2.14
CA TYR A 235 -2.46 -20.27 1.12
C TYR A 235 -1.76 -20.57 -0.22
N PRO A 236 -1.90 -21.79 -0.77
CA PRO A 236 -1.11 -22.22 -1.94
C PRO A 236 -1.34 -21.34 -3.17
N SER A 237 -2.56 -20.90 -3.45
CA SER A 237 -2.86 -20.02 -4.59
C SER A 237 -2.19 -18.66 -4.49
N MET A 238 -2.08 -18.10 -3.29
CA MET A 238 -1.34 -16.85 -3.06
C MET A 238 0.15 -17.09 -3.19
N ASN A 239 0.65 -18.20 -2.65
CA ASN A 239 2.07 -18.52 -2.77
C ASN A 239 2.50 -18.81 -4.23
N THR A 240 1.63 -19.38 -5.07
CA THR A 240 1.89 -19.48 -6.52
C THR A 240 2.17 -18.11 -7.14
N LYS A 241 1.38 -17.09 -6.82
CA LYS A 241 1.62 -15.71 -7.28
C LYS A 241 2.94 -15.14 -6.76
N MET A 242 3.29 -15.46 -5.52
CA MET A 242 4.59 -15.07 -4.94
C MET A 242 5.76 -15.73 -5.66
N GLN A 243 5.64 -17.02 -6.04
CA GLN A 243 6.65 -17.71 -6.84
C GLN A 243 6.77 -17.10 -8.25
N GLU A 244 5.66 -16.73 -8.88
CA GLU A 244 5.67 -15.98 -10.15
C GLU A 244 6.37 -14.63 -9.98
N GLY A 245 6.15 -13.93 -8.87
CA GLY A 245 6.86 -12.71 -8.52
C GLY A 245 8.38 -12.91 -8.41
N LEU A 246 8.83 -14.06 -7.91
CA LEU A 246 10.26 -14.41 -7.87
C LEU A 246 10.82 -14.70 -9.27
N VAL A 247 10.03 -15.34 -10.15
CA VAL A 247 10.38 -15.51 -11.58
C VAL A 247 10.58 -14.14 -12.25
N ASN A 248 9.65 -13.22 -12.04
CA ASN A 248 9.74 -11.87 -12.59
C ASN A 248 10.95 -11.13 -12.02
N THR A 249 11.20 -11.23 -10.71
CA THR A 249 12.39 -10.65 -10.08
C THR A 249 13.68 -11.14 -10.74
N TYR A 250 13.79 -12.45 -10.99
CA TYR A 250 14.96 -13.02 -11.66
C TYR A 250 15.10 -12.53 -13.11
N LYS A 251 14.00 -12.56 -13.89
CA LYS A 251 13.99 -12.06 -15.28
C LYS A 251 14.39 -10.59 -15.40
N GLU A 252 14.02 -9.78 -14.42
CA GLU A 252 14.22 -8.33 -14.42
C GLU A 252 15.57 -7.88 -13.84
N SER A 253 16.17 -8.68 -12.97
CA SER A 253 17.41 -8.32 -12.26
C SER A 253 18.58 -9.30 -12.46
N GLY A 254 18.31 -10.52 -12.93
CA GLY A 254 19.29 -11.58 -13.04
C GLY A 254 19.61 -12.31 -11.71
N PHE A 255 18.90 -11.97 -10.62
CA PHE A 255 19.13 -12.53 -9.28
C PHE A 255 17.84 -12.80 -8.52
N LEU A 256 17.85 -13.85 -7.69
CA LEU A 256 16.88 -14.02 -6.63
C LEU A 256 17.27 -13.17 -5.42
N PRO A 257 16.32 -12.48 -4.76
CA PRO A 257 16.64 -11.54 -3.69
C PRO A 257 16.98 -12.25 -2.38
N GLU A 258 17.92 -11.72 -1.63
CA GLU A 258 18.14 -12.05 -0.20
C GLU A 258 17.10 -11.35 0.67
N TRP A 259 16.83 -10.08 0.35
CA TRP A 259 15.74 -9.27 0.86
C TRP A 259 15.27 -8.32 -0.23
N ALA A 260 13.95 -8.18 -0.40
CA ALA A 260 13.32 -7.20 -1.26
C ALA A 260 12.65 -6.10 -0.42
N SER A 261 12.95 -4.79 -0.72
CA SER A 261 12.30 -3.65 -0.03
C SER A 261 12.61 -2.30 -0.72
N PRO A 262 11.86 -1.84 -1.76
CA PRO A 262 11.10 -2.71 -2.66
C PRO A 262 11.97 -3.52 -3.62
N GLY A 263 13.19 -3.07 -4.00
CA GLY A 263 14.16 -3.81 -4.79
C GLY A 263 15.15 -4.60 -3.93
N HIS A 264 16.26 -5.01 -4.53
CA HIS A 264 17.30 -5.78 -3.83
C HIS A 264 17.89 -5.02 -2.63
N ARG A 265 18.05 -5.74 -1.52
CA ARG A 265 18.74 -5.28 -0.32
C ARG A 265 19.86 -6.23 0.03
N GLY A 266 21.10 -5.77 -0.09
CA GLY A 266 22.29 -6.54 0.25
C GLY A 266 22.58 -6.52 1.77
N CYS A 267 21.70 -7.07 2.58
CA CYS A 267 21.78 -6.96 4.03
C CYS A 267 21.54 -8.25 4.81
N MET A 268 21.36 -9.39 4.14
CA MET A 268 21.12 -10.69 4.81
C MET A 268 22.13 -11.72 4.36
N VAL A 269 22.15 -12.85 5.05
CA VAL A 269 23.08 -13.95 4.82
C VAL A 269 22.43 -15.04 3.98
N GLY A 270 23.06 -15.42 2.88
CA GLY A 270 22.72 -16.56 2.03
C GLY A 270 21.52 -16.33 1.11
N ASN A 271 21.43 -17.16 0.08
CA ASN A 271 20.35 -17.13 -0.90
C ASN A 271 19.16 -18.00 -0.46
N ASN A 272 18.41 -17.54 0.53
CA ASN A 272 17.29 -18.31 1.10
C ASN A 272 16.02 -18.26 0.23
N SER A 273 15.93 -17.34 -0.74
CA SER A 273 14.86 -17.34 -1.75
C SER A 273 14.93 -18.58 -2.63
N ALA A 274 16.12 -19.08 -2.96
CA ALA A 274 16.27 -20.34 -3.67
C ALA A 274 15.67 -21.52 -2.86
N SER A 275 15.85 -21.53 -1.52
CA SER A 275 15.22 -22.53 -0.64
C SER A 275 13.69 -22.43 -0.67
N VAL A 276 13.14 -21.21 -0.73
CA VAL A 276 11.69 -20.98 -0.85
C VAL A 276 11.14 -21.55 -2.15
N VAL A 277 11.84 -21.32 -3.28
CA VAL A 277 11.48 -21.85 -4.60
C VAL A 277 11.56 -23.38 -4.60
N ALA A 278 12.68 -23.95 -4.16
CA ALA A 278 12.88 -25.39 -4.12
C ALA A 278 11.83 -26.09 -3.24
N TYR A 279 11.51 -25.52 -2.08
CA TYR A 279 10.49 -26.07 -1.20
C TYR A 279 9.10 -26.05 -1.83
N ALA A 280 8.70 -24.93 -2.47
CA ALA A 280 7.43 -24.82 -3.16
C ALA A 280 7.29 -25.87 -4.26
N TYR A 281 8.33 -26.04 -5.08
CA TYR A 281 8.38 -27.06 -6.14
C TYR A 281 8.27 -28.48 -5.59
N LEU A 282 9.07 -28.84 -4.59
CA LEU A 282 9.06 -30.18 -3.96
C LEU A 282 7.72 -30.52 -3.29
N LYS A 283 6.98 -29.51 -2.82
CA LYS A 283 5.62 -29.67 -2.27
C LYS A 283 4.53 -29.68 -3.35
N GLY A 284 4.92 -29.66 -4.62
CA GLY A 284 4.00 -29.79 -5.75
C GLY A 284 3.26 -28.52 -6.13
N LEU A 285 3.73 -27.33 -5.67
CA LEU A 285 3.17 -26.08 -6.11
C LEU A 285 3.45 -25.88 -7.61
N LYS A 286 2.42 -25.49 -8.38
CA LYS A 286 2.50 -25.34 -9.83
C LYS A 286 1.90 -24.00 -10.24
N GLY A 287 2.05 -23.63 -11.52
CA GLY A 287 1.44 -22.41 -12.09
C GLY A 287 2.39 -21.23 -12.16
N TYR A 288 3.70 -21.48 -12.07
CA TYR A 288 4.77 -20.52 -12.29
C TYR A 288 5.91 -21.18 -13.09
N ASP A 289 6.75 -20.36 -13.73
CA ASP A 289 7.85 -20.81 -14.60
C ASP A 289 9.05 -21.25 -13.75
N ILE A 290 9.06 -22.52 -13.33
CA ILE A 290 10.15 -23.07 -12.50
C ILE A 290 11.45 -23.23 -13.29
N GLU A 291 11.38 -23.47 -14.60
CA GLU A 291 12.57 -23.67 -15.44
C GLU A 291 13.47 -22.43 -15.41
N THR A 292 12.88 -21.24 -15.51
CA THR A 292 13.60 -19.97 -15.36
C THR A 292 14.31 -19.84 -14.01
N LEU A 293 13.78 -20.41 -12.95
CA LEU A 293 14.38 -20.33 -11.60
C LEU A 293 15.41 -21.43 -11.32
N TRP A 294 15.53 -22.40 -12.22
CA TRP A 294 16.46 -23.51 -12.10
C TRP A 294 17.84 -23.21 -12.71
N GLU A 295 17.92 -22.25 -13.63
CA GLU A 295 19.16 -21.76 -14.24
C GLU A 295 20.04 -20.95 -13.26
#